data_a5bb32b9eb7d8cac1c04c6ba08dd72e3
#
_entry.id   a5bb32b9eb7d8cac1c04c6ba08dd72e3
#
_cell.length_a   1.000
_cell.length_b   1.000
_cell.length_c   1.000
_cell.angle_alpha   90.00
_cell.angle_beta   90.00
_cell.angle_gamma   90.00
#
_symmetry.space_group_name_H-M   'P 1'
#
loop_
_entity.id
_entity.type
_entity.pdbx_description
1 polymer ?
#
loop_
_entity_poly.entity_id
_entity_poly.type
_entity_poly.pdbx_seq_one_letter_code
_entity_poly.pdbx_strand_id
1 'polypeptide(L)'
;MLRYLAVIASILVIVLLVSSFSKHETADEINAIARKGNRCDSHKQVSLQDPKTGIDYTIIFCDKTCEHGYPHTINEKTMMIPESHPKERLPITVEHEKIHLLQRRYPEIWEAWYKLLWSYKIQKTPPAGMPKELLEKRRFNPDTEDKPFTCWRGRWWSIAVYTSKNPESLADTKIVWWDEKTGQITGEAPPEWSDFFGTQPQDEHPHEMAAQMIANGAGNKNLREKLMTVYEKHFYRSNRE
;
A
#
# COMPACT_ATOMS: atom_id res chain seq x y z
N MET A 1 -18.32 -14.28 -49.04
CA MET A 1 -19.41 -13.83 -48.15
C MET A 1 -19.27 -14.35 -46.71
N LEU A 2 -19.07 -15.64 -46.46
CA LEU A 2 -18.96 -16.20 -45.11
C LEU A 2 -17.81 -15.59 -44.24
N ARG A 3 -16.65 -15.28 -44.85
CA ARG A 3 -15.50 -14.70 -44.13
C ARG A 3 -15.74 -13.26 -43.63
N TYR A 4 -16.55 -12.47 -44.32
CA TYR A 4 -16.93 -11.12 -43.93
C TYR A 4 -17.93 -11.12 -42.78
N LEU A 5 -18.83 -12.09 -42.73
CA LEU A 5 -19.80 -12.26 -41.64
C LEU A 5 -19.09 -12.64 -40.30
N ALA A 6 -18.06 -13.49 -40.39
CA ALA A 6 -17.26 -13.86 -39.19
C ALA A 6 -16.48 -12.69 -38.60
N VAL A 7 -15.90 -11.82 -39.45
CA VAL A 7 -15.18 -10.62 -38.99
C VAL A 7 -16.14 -9.60 -38.36
N ILE A 8 -17.32 -9.38 -38.97
CA ILE A 8 -18.34 -8.48 -38.42
C ILE A 8 -18.86 -9.00 -37.07
N ALA A 9 -19.10 -10.31 -36.95
CA ALA A 9 -19.53 -10.92 -35.70
C ALA A 9 -18.48 -10.78 -34.59
N SER A 10 -17.18 -10.95 -34.92
CA SER A 10 -16.08 -10.77 -33.96
C SER A 10 -15.93 -9.32 -33.51
N ILE A 11 -16.11 -8.36 -34.43
CA ILE A 11 -16.07 -6.93 -34.10
C ILE A 11 -17.28 -6.56 -33.24
N LEU A 12 -18.46 -7.09 -33.51
CA LEU A 12 -19.67 -6.83 -32.72
C LEU A 12 -19.57 -7.41 -31.31
N VAL A 13 -18.97 -8.59 -31.15
CA VAL A 13 -18.70 -9.18 -29.81
C VAL A 13 -17.66 -8.36 -29.02
N ILE A 14 -16.62 -7.85 -29.68
CA ILE A 14 -15.64 -6.97 -29.05
C ILE A 14 -16.29 -5.64 -28.64
N VAL A 15 -17.13 -5.05 -29.51
CA VAL A 15 -17.85 -3.80 -29.20
C VAL A 15 -18.87 -4.01 -28.09
N LEU A 16 -19.57 -5.17 -28.03
CA LEU A 16 -20.50 -5.50 -26.95
C LEU A 16 -19.79 -5.81 -25.63
N LEU A 17 -18.60 -6.40 -25.68
CA LEU A 17 -17.76 -6.60 -24.48
C LEU A 17 -17.20 -5.28 -23.96
N VAL A 18 -16.90 -4.31 -24.83
CA VAL A 18 -16.45 -2.98 -24.45
C VAL A 18 -17.61 -2.10 -23.97
N SER A 19 -18.81 -2.25 -24.53
CA SER A 19 -20.00 -1.47 -24.14
C SER A 19 -20.68 -1.95 -22.85
N SER A 20 -20.36 -3.16 -22.35
CA SER A 20 -20.83 -3.59 -21.02
C SER A 20 -20.05 -2.95 -19.84
N PHE A 21 -18.99 -2.18 -20.12
CA PHE A 21 -18.33 -1.30 -19.17
C PHE A 21 -19.00 0.08 -19.11
N SER A 22 -20.32 0.13 -18.95
CA SER A 22 -21.04 1.38 -18.79
C SER A 22 -21.03 1.84 -17.33
N LYS A 23 -20.58 3.04 -17.13
CA LYS A 23 -20.22 3.87 -15.99
C LYS A 23 -18.84 3.53 -15.44
N HIS A 24 -17.87 4.36 -15.81
CA HIS A 24 -16.59 4.44 -15.13
C HIS A 24 -16.85 5.02 -13.75
N GLU A 25 -16.96 4.16 -12.74
CA GLU A 25 -16.89 4.58 -11.35
C GLU A 25 -15.50 5.13 -11.09
N THR A 26 -15.42 6.28 -10.43
CA THR A 26 -14.16 6.90 -10.02
C THR A 26 -13.49 6.08 -8.93
N ALA A 27 -12.20 6.29 -8.70
CA ALA A 27 -11.50 5.67 -7.56
C ALA A 27 -12.21 5.96 -6.23
N ASP A 28 -12.74 7.16 -6.09
CA ASP A 28 -13.48 7.57 -4.88
C ASP A 28 -14.80 6.79 -4.73
N GLU A 29 -15.54 6.56 -5.82
CA GLU A 29 -16.78 5.77 -5.79
C GLU A 29 -16.48 4.31 -5.44
N ILE A 30 -15.45 3.69 -6.03
CA ILE A 30 -15.05 2.32 -5.72
C ILE A 30 -14.57 2.21 -4.27
N ASN A 31 -13.76 3.15 -3.79
CA ASN A 31 -13.33 3.20 -2.40
C ASN A 31 -14.50 3.42 -1.44
N ALA A 32 -15.48 4.25 -1.80
CA ALA A 32 -16.69 4.45 -1.01
C ALA A 32 -17.53 3.16 -0.93
N ILE A 33 -17.63 2.39 -2.02
CA ILE A 33 -18.28 1.08 -2.05
C ILE A 33 -17.52 0.09 -1.15
N ALA A 34 -16.21 -0.02 -1.34
CA ALA A 34 -15.35 -0.91 -0.57
C ALA A 34 -15.44 -0.65 0.95
N ARG A 35 -15.59 0.61 1.32
CA ARG A 35 -15.69 1.04 2.73
C ARG A 35 -17.13 1.13 3.24
N LYS A 36 -18.12 0.80 2.41
CA LYS A 36 -19.52 0.76 2.81
C LYS A 36 -19.73 -0.30 3.89
N GLY A 37 -20.25 0.13 5.03
CA GLY A 37 -20.39 -0.73 6.22
C GLY A 37 -19.11 -0.85 7.04
N ASN A 38 -18.05 -0.16 6.65
CA ASN A 38 -16.84 -0.01 7.47
C ASN A 38 -17.20 0.70 8.77
N ARG A 39 -17.04 0.01 9.90
CA ARG A 39 -17.28 0.55 11.23
C ARG A 39 -15.97 0.59 11.98
N CYS A 40 -15.53 1.81 12.31
CA CYS A 40 -14.34 2.03 13.12
C CYS A 40 -14.70 2.57 14.52
N ASP A 41 -15.82 2.11 15.04
CA ASP A 41 -16.22 2.43 16.41
C ASP A 41 -15.18 1.89 17.38
N SER A 42 -14.75 2.73 18.33
CA SER A 42 -13.74 2.35 19.31
C SER A 42 -14.39 1.61 20.49
N HIS A 43 -13.83 0.45 20.83
CA HIS A 43 -14.31 -0.38 21.95
C HIS A 43 -13.39 -0.21 23.17
N LYS A 44 -12.09 -0.24 22.96
CA LYS A 44 -11.08 -0.14 24.00
C LYS A 44 -9.88 0.66 23.51
N GLN A 45 -9.35 1.47 24.40
CA GLN A 45 -8.16 2.27 24.13
C GLN A 45 -7.06 1.96 25.13
N VAL A 46 -5.82 1.86 24.65
CA VAL A 46 -4.63 1.66 25.48
C VAL A 46 -3.54 2.64 25.01
N SER A 47 -3.04 3.46 25.93
CA SER A 47 -1.92 4.36 25.67
C SER A 47 -0.64 3.75 26.19
N LEU A 48 0.40 3.76 25.40
CA LEU A 48 1.70 3.12 25.66
C LEU A 48 2.84 4.04 25.23
N GLN A 49 4.03 3.75 25.73
CA GLN A 49 5.27 4.33 25.22
C GLN A 49 6.17 3.22 24.70
N ASP A 50 6.71 3.40 23.50
CA ASP A 50 7.67 2.45 22.95
C ASP A 50 9.02 2.60 23.66
N PRO A 51 9.53 1.55 24.32
CA PRO A 51 10.77 1.63 25.10
C PRO A 51 12.01 1.90 24.24
N LYS A 52 12.01 1.48 22.97
CA LYS A 52 13.15 1.63 22.06
C LYS A 52 13.24 3.04 21.50
N THR A 53 12.15 3.57 20.96
CA THR A 53 12.11 4.87 20.30
C THR A 53 11.65 5.99 21.21
N GLY A 54 10.92 5.65 22.28
CA GLY A 54 10.34 6.58 23.21
C GLY A 54 9.12 7.34 22.69
N ILE A 55 8.55 6.91 21.58
CA ILE A 55 7.31 7.53 21.12
C ILE A 55 6.12 7.08 21.97
N ASP A 56 5.27 8.05 22.30
CA ASP A 56 3.96 7.76 22.89
C ASP A 56 2.99 7.43 21.76
N TYR A 57 2.20 6.38 21.96
CA TYR A 57 1.18 5.96 20.99
C TYR A 57 -0.04 5.37 21.69
N THR A 58 -1.13 5.33 20.96
CA THR A 58 -2.40 4.78 21.40
C THR A 58 -2.86 3.68 20.46
N ILE A 59 -3.24 2.54 21.01
CA ILE A 59 -3.94 1.48 20.29
C ILE A 59 -5.44 1.65 20.59
N ILE A 60 -6.24 1.75 19.54
CA ILE A 60 -7.69 1.70 19.61
C ILE A 60 -8.14 0.38 19.02
N PHE A 61 -8.80 -0.45 19.82
CA PHE A 61 -9.45 -1.65 19.33
C PHE A 61 -10.82 -1.28 18.75
N CYS A 62 -11.09 -1.74 17.56
CA CYS A 62 -12.26 -1.35 16.77
C CYS A 62 -13.03 -2.56 16.22
N ASP A 63 -14.17 -2.28 15.59
CA ASP A 63 -14.96 -3.30 14.91
C ASP A 63 -14.15 -4.08 13.87
N LYS A 64 -14.50 -5.35 13.70
CA LYS A 64 -13.86 -6.26 12.72
C LYS A 64 -13.96 -5.78 11.25
N THR A 65 -14.87 -4.86 10.97
CA THR A 65 -15.09 -4.29 9.63
C THR A 65 -14.29 -3.01 9.37
N CYS A 66 -13.63 -2.47 10.40
CA CYS A 66 -12.81 -1.27 10.23
C CYS A 66 -11.68 -1.55 9.24
N GLU A 67 -11.62 -0.78 8.17
CA GLU A 67 -10.70 -0.94 7.03
C GLU A 67 -10.54 -2.41 6.59
N HIS A 68 -11.69 -3.09 6.36
CA HIS A 68 -11.76 -4.51 5.98
C HIS A 68 -11.13 -5.48 6.99
N GLY A 69 -11.02 -5.10 8.25
CA GLY A 69 -10.43 -5.92 9.30
C GLY A 69 -8.91 -5.85 9.38
N TYR A 70 -8.30 -4.83 8.76
CA TYR A 70 -6.86 -4.63 8.80
C TYR A 70 -6.44 -3.56 9.80
N PRO A 71 -5.37 -3.81 10.55
CA PRO A 71 -4.70 -2.78 11.33
C PRO A 71 -4.23 -1.65 10.43
N HIS A 72 -4.24 -0.43 10.94
CA HIS A 72 -3.76 0.76 10.24
C HIS A 72 -3.55 1.92 11.20
N THR A 73 -2.83 2.93 10.76
CA THR A 73 -2.68 4.17 11.53
C THR A 73 -3.63 5.26 11.00
N ILE A 74 -4.14 6.11 11.91
CA ILE A 74 -5.03 7.23 11.55
C ILE A 74 -4.35 8.59 11.71
N ASN A 75 -3.27 8.66 12.47
CA ASN A 75 -2.43 9.83 12.64
C ASN A 75 -1.06 9.41 13.19
N GLU A 76 -0.20 10.36 13.55
CA GLU A 76 1.16 10.12 14.05
C GLU A 76 1.27 9.50 15.45
N LYS A 77 0.14 9.26 16.13
CA LYS A 77 0.09 8.72 17.50
C LYS A 77 -0.89 7.57 17.70
N THR A 78 -1.76 7.31 16.73
CA THR A 78 -2.88 6.39 16.94
C THR A 78 -2.93 5.33 15.86
N MET A 79 -2.97 4.08 16.29
CA MET A 79 -3.24 2.92 15.44
C MET A 79 -4.59 2.30 15.79
N MET A 80 -5.29 1.81 14.79
CA MET A 80 -6.54 1.06 14.89
C MET A 80 -6.25 -0.41 14.67
N ILE A 81 -6.70 -1.27 15.58
CA ILE A 81 -6.55 -2.72 15.47
C ILE A 81 -7.93 -3.36 15.67
N PRO A 82 -8.44 -4.08 14.67
CA PRO A 82 -9.71 -4.78 14.82
C PRO A 82 -9.66 -5.83 15.94
N GLU A 83 -10.73 -5.94 16.74
CA GLU A 83 -10.79 -6.91 17.84
C GLU A 83 -10.68 -8.38 17.35
N SER A 84 -11.03 -8.61 16.08
CA SER A 84 -10.87 -9.91 15.43
C SER A 84 -9.44 -10.26 15.05
N HIS A 85 -8.48 -9.30 15.23
CA HIS A 85 -7.08 -9.55 14.88
C HIS A 85 -6.48 -10.69 15.71
N PRO A 86 -5.76 -11.66 15.09
CA PRO A 86 -5.18 -12.79 15.80
C PRO A 86 -4.22 -12.34 16.90
N LYS A 87 -4.43 -12.80 18.12
CA LYS A 87 -3.65 -12.40 19.30
C LYS A 87 -2.17 -12.75 19.18
N GLU A 88 -1.87 -13.88 18.55
CA GLU A 88 -0.50 -14.35 18.30
C GLU A 88 0.27 -13.46 17.32
N ARG A 89 -0.43 -12.73 16.44
CA ARG A 89 0.17 -11.76 15.50
C ARG A 89 0.28 -10.36 16.06
N LEU A 90 -0.44 -10.07 17.15
CA LEU A 90 -0.52 -8.71 17.70
C LEU A 90 0.85 -8.07 17.97
N PRO A 91 1.87 -8.74 18.53
CA PRO A 91 3.18 -8.12 18.74
C PRO A 91 3.84 -7.65 17.45
N ILE A 92 3.84 -8.48 16.42
CA ILE A 92 4.43 -8.14 15.11
C ILE A 92 3.63 -7.03 14.43
N THR A 93 2.32 -7.08 14.53
CA THR A 93 1.44 -6.05 13.97
C THR A 93 1.67 -4.71 14.65
N VAL A 94 1.78 -4.66 15.97
CA VAL A 94 2.08 -3.42 16.71
C VAL A 94 3.44 -2.86 16.30
N GLU A 95 4.46 -3.72 16.11
CA GLU A 95 5.77 -3.26 15.59
C GLU A 95 5.63 -2.66 14.17
N HIS A 96 4.85 -3.28 13.28
CA HIS A 96 4.56 -2.79 11.93
C HIS A 96 3.88 -1.42 11.99
N GLU A 97 2.79 -1.28 12.75
CA GLU A 97 2.05 -0.04 12.87
C GLU A 97 2.88 1.09 13.51
N LYS A 98 3.79 0.77 14.44
CA LYS A 98 4.71 1.77 15.00
C LYS A 98 5.63 2.38 13.93
N ILE A 99 6.00 1.61 12.92
CA ILE A 99 6.77 2.16 11.79
C ILE A 99 5.93 3.19 11.03
N HIS A 100 4.64 2.91 10.78
CA HIS A 100 3.74 3.88 10.14
C HIS A 100 3.56 5.15 10.97
N LEU A 101 3.48 5.06 12.31
CA LEU A 101 3.47 6.24 13.18
C LEU A 101 4.74 7.09 13.00
N LEU A 102 5.91 6.45 12.89
CA LEU A 102 7.18 7.14 12.66
C LEU A 102 7.28 7.72 11.25
N GLN A 103 6.73 7.04 10.24
CA GLN A 103 6.67 7.55 8.87
C GLN A 103 5.81 8.81 8.77
N ARG A 104 4.68 8.85 9.47
CA ARG A 104 3.82 10.03 9.56
C ARG A 104 4.47 11.18 10.33
N ARG A 105 5.21 10.87 11.39
CA ARG A 105 5.86 11.88 12.25
C ARG A 105 7.11 12.48 11.60
N TYR A 106 7.83 11.71 10.80
CA TYR A 106 9.11 12.10 10.21
C TYR A 106 9.18 11.79 8.70
N PRO A 107 8.22 12.27 7.90
CA PRO A 107 8.09 11.89 6.50
C PRO A 107 9.34 12.21 5.67
N GLU A 108 10.01 13.36 5.91
CA GLU A 108 11.20 13.75 5.14
C GLU A 108 12.37 12.78 5.36
N ILE A 109 12.50 12.21 6.56
CA ILE A 109 13.56 11.24 6.89
C ILE A 109 13.35 9.96 6.10
N TRP A 110 12.13 9.43 6.13
CA TRP A 110 11.77 8.20 5.42
C TRP A 110 11.87 8.37 3.91
N GLU A 111 11.40 9.49 3.37
CA GLU A 111 11.52 9.80 1.94
C GLU A 111 12.98 9.90 1.50
N ALA A 112 13.83 10.52 2.32
CA ALA A 112 15.27 10.58 2.04
C ALA A 112 15.90 9.16 2.02
N TRP A 113 15.53 8.29 2.96
CA TRP A 113 16.01 6.91 2.98
C TRP A 113 15.51 6.10 1.78
N TYR A 114 14.24 6.20 1.43
CA TYR A 114 13.72 5.53 0.24
C TYR A 114 14.41 5.97 -1.03
N LYS A 115 14.68 7.26 -1.15
CA LYS A 115 15.43 7.81 -2.28
C LYS A 115 16.87 7.30 -2.32
N LEU A 116 17.58 7.36 -1.18
CA LEU A 116 19.00 7.06 -1.10
C LEU A 116 19.29 5.54 -1.13
N LEU A 117 18.51 4.75 -0.39
CA LEU A 117 18.75 3.32 -0.23
C LEU A 117 18.09 2.50 -1.34
N TRP A 118 16.91 2.94 -1.82
CA TRP A 118 16.04 2.13 -2.68
C TRP A 118 15.73 2.76 -4.04
N SER A 119 16.17 4.00 -4.28
CA SER A 119 15.85 4.75 -5.50
C SER A 119 14.35 4.94 -5.73
N TYR A 120 13.57 5.04 -4.65
CA TYR A 120 12.16 5.39 -4.70
C TYR A 120 11.94 6.91 -4.62
N LYS A 121 10.95 7.38 -5.36
CA LYS A 121 10.30 8.67 -5.19
C LYS A 121 8.85 8.40 -4.80
N ILE A 122 8.35 9.11 -3.80
CA ILE A 122 6.93 9.09 -3.42
C ILE A 122 6.32 10.47 -3.63
N GLN A 123 5.06 10.52 -4.01
CA GLN A 123 4.39 11.79 -4.32
C GLN A 123 2.87 11.71 -4.14
N LYS A 124 2.27 12.89 -3.93
CA LYS A 124 0.83 13.03 -3.68
C LYS A 124 -0.02 12.87 -4.95
N THR A 125 0.48 13.38 -6.06
CA THR A 125 -0.26 13.41 -7.33
C THR A 125 0.25 12.33 -8.28
N PRO A 126 -0.62 11.74 -9.11
CA PRO A 126 -0.18 10.79 -10.12
C PRO A 126 0.76 11.48 -11.13
N PRO A 127 1.69 10.75 -11.77
CA PRO A 127 2.50 11.29 -12.85
C PRO A 127 1.64 11.60 -14.07
N ALA A 128 2.08 12.57 -14.85
CA ALA A 128 1.45 12.84 -16.14
C ALA A 128 1.52 11.59 -17.04
N GLY A 129 0.37 11.23 -17.65
CA GLY A 129 0.30 10.07 -18.54
C GLY A 129 0.00 8.74 -17.87
N MET A 130 -0.15 8.68 -16.53
CA MET A 130 -0.64 7.48 -15.89
C MET A 130 -2.02 7.11 -16.44
N PRO A 131 -2.24 5.83 -16.84
CA PRO A 131 -3.51 5.39 -17.39
C PRO A 131 -4.67 5.67 -16.44
N LYS A 132 -5.73 6.29 -16.98
CA LYS A 132 -6.92 6.68 -16.21
C LYS A 132 -7.55 5.49 -15.48
N GLU A 133 -7.55 4.32 -16.13
CA GLU A 133 -8.08 3.08 -15.55
C GLU A 133 -7.36 2.64 -14.26
N LEU A 134 -6.06 2.94 -14.11
CA LEU A 134 -5.33 2.66 -12.87
C LEU A 134 -5.75 3.62 -11.77
N LEU A 135 -5.96 4.89 -12.11
CA LEU A 135 -6.43 5.91 -11.17
C LEU A 135 -7.84 5.60 -10.67
N GLU A 136 -8.73 5.19 -11.58
CA GLU A 136 -10.13 4.87 -11.28
C GLU A 136 -10.29 3.61 -10.42
N LYS A 137 -9.32 2.70 -10.47
CA LYS A 137 -9.34 1.46 -9.69
C LYS A 137 -8.39 1.46 -8.50
N ARG A 138 -7.66 2.55 -8.26
CA ARG A 138 -6.68 2.64 -7.19
C ARG A 138 -7.33 2.37 -5.83
N ARG A 139 -6.74 1.44 -5.07
CA ARG A 139 -7.17 1.15 -3.70
C ARG A 139 -6.75 2.28 -2.77
N PHE A 140 -7.63 2.65 -1.88
CA PHE A 140 -7.31 3.47 -0.71
C PHE A 140 -6.53 2.64 0.33
N ASN A 141 -5.43 3.19 0.83
CA ASN A 141 -4.68 2.63 1.95
C ASN A 141 -4.42 3.76 2.97
N PRO A 142 -5.00 3.69 4.19
CA PRO A 142 -4.84 4.75 5.19
C PRO A 142 -3.39 5.12 5.47
N ASP A 143 -2.48 4.14 5.47
CA ASP A 143 -1.07 4.34 5.84
C ASP A 143 -0.22 5.00 4.76
N THR A 144 -0.74 5.10 3.54
CA THR A 144 0.00 5.64 2.39
C THR A 144 -0.73 6.77 1.67
N GLU A 145 -1.97 7.11 2.06
CA GLU A 145 -2.85 8.01 1.30
C GLU A 145 -2.34 9.45 1.19
N ASP A 146 -1.49 9.91 2.10
CA ASP A 146 -0.89 11.25 2.01
C ASP A 146 -0.03 11.42 0.74
N LYS A 147 0.65 10.35 0.30
CA LYS A 147 1.50 10.30 -0.89
C LYS A 147 1.43 8.92 -1.57
N PRO A 148 0.28 8.55 -2.17
CA PRO A 148 0.00 7.18 -2.58
C PRO A 148 0.71 6.73 -3.86
N PHE A 149 1.40 7.62 -4.56
CA PHE A 149 2.06 7.28 -5.82
C PHE A 149 3.56 7.10 -5.62
N THR A 150 4.07 5.94 -6.00
CA THR A 150 5.47 5.57 -5.81
C THR A 150 6.13 5.20 -7.12
N CYS A 151 7.31 5.75 -7.36
CA CYS A 151 8.10 5.53 -8.55
C CYS A 151 9.47 4.94 -8.20
N TRP A 152 9.76 3.75 -8.69
CA TRP A 152 11.06 3.14 -8.54
C TRP A 152 11.96 3.43 -9.75
N ARG A 153 13.18 3.90 -9.46
CA ARG A 153 14.19 4.25 -10.47
C ARG A 153 13.71 5.20 -11.57
N GLY A 154 12.73 6.08 -11.22
CA GLY A 154 12.21 7.07 -12.17
C GLY A 154 11.47 6.47 -13.37
N ARG A 155 10.97 5.24 -13.26
CA ARG A 155 10.34 4.53 -14.38
C ARG A 155 9.12 3.69 -13.97
N TRP A 156 9.24 2.93 -12.91
CA TRP A 156 8.28 1.91 -12.54
C TRP A 156 7.35 2.38 -11.42
N TRP A 157 6.07 2.32 -11.66
CA TRP A 157 5.04 2.74 -10.70
C TRP A 157 4.26 1.52 -10.23
N SER A 158 4.29 1.24 -8.92
CA SER A 158 3.44 0.22 -8.30
C SER A 158 2.14 0.85 -7.83
N ILE A 159 1.02 0.25 -8.20
CA ILE A 159 -0.31 0.74 -7.86
C ILE A 159 -1.16 -0.43 -7.35
N ALA A 160 -1.67 -0.31 -6.13
CA ALA A 160 -2.70 -1.21 -5.63
C ALA A 160 -4.04 -0.86 -6.29
N VAL A 161 -4.67 -1.83 -6.95
CA VAL A 161 -5.94 -1.63 -7.64
C VAL A 161 -6.96 -2.67 -7.23
N TYR A 162 -8.23 -2.29 -7.21
CA TYR A 162 -9.32 -3.25 -7.06
C TYR A 162 -9.50 -4.08 -8.32
N THR A 163 -9.76 -5.37 -8.13
CA THR A 163 -10.04 -6.35 -9.21
C THR A 163 -11.53 -6.50 -9.48
N SER A 164 -12.38 -5.98 -8.58
CA SER A 164 -13.84 -5.99 -8.65
C SER A 164 -14.38 -4.57 -8.60
N LYS A 165 -15.56 -4.35 -9.17
CA LYS A 165 -16.32 -3.10 -9.01
C LYS A 165 -16.99 -2.99 -7.63
N ASN A 166 -17.19 -4.11 -6.96
CA ASN A 166 -17.77 -4.19 -5.63
C ASN A 166 -16.79 -4.96 -4.73
N PRO A 167 -15.65 -4.38 -4.34
CA PRO A 167 -14.68 -5.06 -3.51
C PRO A 167 -15.23 -5.24 -2.09
N GLU A 168 -15.10 -6.46 -1.56
CA GLU A 168 -15.58 -6.82 -0.22
C GLU A 168 -14.41 -7.00 0.77
N SER A 169 -13.22 -7.18 0.23
CA SER A 169 -12.02 -7.44 1.05
C SER A 169 -10.74 -7.06 0.30
N LEU A 170 -9.59 -7.12 0.99
CA LEU A 170 -8.28 -6.98 0.34
C LEU A 170 -7.96 -8.13 -0.65
N ALA A 171 -8.65 -9.27 -0.57
CA ALA A 171 -8.52 -10.32 -1.59
C ALA A 171 -8.99 -9.85 -2.98
N ASP A 172 -9.81 -8.79 -3.02
CA ASP A 172 -10.25 -8.14 -4.25
C ASP A 172 -9.28 -7.07 -4.75
N THR A 173 -8.04 -7.09 -4.27
CA THR A 173 -6.98 -6.17 -4.70
C THR A 173 -5.80 -6.90 -5.30
N LYS A 174 -5.07 -6.22 -6.15
CA LYS A 174 -3.76 -6.66 -6.65
C LYS A 174 -2.84 -5.48 -6.85
N ILE A 175 -1.55 -5.73 -6.82
CA ILE A 175 -0.56 -4.75 -7.25
C ILE A 175 -0.35 -4.90 -8.75
N VAL A 176 -0.33 -3.78 -9.43
CA VAL A 176 0.07 -3.69 -10.84
C VAL A 176 1.24 -2.72 -10.96
N TRP A 177 2.07 -2.96 -11.95
CA TRP A 177 3.24 -2.16 -12.25
C TRP A 177 3.07 -1.49 -13.61
N TRP A 178 3.17 -0.18 -13.62
CA TRP A 178 3.14 0.59 -14.86
C TRP A 178 4.54 1.10 -15.19
N ASP A 179 4.99 0.76 -16.41
CA ASP A 179 6.23 1.27 -16.99
C ASP A 179 5.95 2.61 -17.67
N GLU A 180 6.33 3.72 -17.06
CA GLU A 180 6.12 5.06 -17.62
C GLU A 180 6.78 5.24 -18.99
N LYS A 181 7.89 4.53 -19.25
CA LYS A 181 8.65 4.64 -20.50
C LYS A 181 7.95 3.98 -21.68
N THR A 182 7.32 2.84 -21.47
CA THR A 182 6.68 2.03 -22.54
C THR A 182 5.17 2.09 -22.52
N GLY A 183 4.58 2.56 -21.41
CA GLY A 183 3.13 2.54 -21.17
C GLY A 183 2.61 1.15 -20.78
N GLN A 184 3.48 0.14 -20.66
CA GLN A 184 3.06 -1.22 -20.35
C GLN A 184 2.62 -1.36 -18.90
N ILE A 185 1.52 -2.12 -18.68
CA ILE A 185 1.03 -2.50 -17.35
C ILE A 185 1.24 -4.00 -17.19
N THR A 186 1.84 -4.41 -16.06
CA THR A 186 2.07 -5.82 -15.70
C THR A 186 1.48 -6.13 -14.32
N GLY A 187 1.11 -7.39 -14.10
CA GLY A 187 0.67 -7.89 -12.79
C GLY A 187 1.81 -8.31 -11.88
N GLU A 188 3.04 -8.28 -12.39
CA GLU A 188 4.24 -8.71 -11.67
C GLU A 188 5.23 -7.56 -11.60
N ALA A 189 6.00 -7.50 -10.51
CA ALA A 189 7.09 -6.56 -10.37
C ALA A 189 8.15 -6.78 -11.46
N PRO A 190 8.84 -5.70 -11.89
CA PRO A 190 9.95 -5.85 -12.80
C PRO A 190 11.02 -6.82 -12.24
N PRO A 191 11.63 -7.68 -13.08
CA PRO A 191 12.64 -8.64 -12.61
C PRO A 191 13.76 -7.98 -11.80
N GLU A 192 14.26 -6.83 -12.26
CA GLU A 192 15.30 -6.06 -11.56
C GLU A 192 14.86 -5.50 -10.20
N TRP A 193 13.54 -5.28 -10.00
CA TRP A 193 12.99 -4.92 -8.70
C TRP A 193 12.97 -6.14 -7.78
N SER A 194 12.53 -7.29 -8.28
CA SER A 194 12.50 -8.54 -7.53
C SER A 194 13.91 -9.00 -7.13
N ASP A 195 14.88 -8.86 -8.02
CA ASP A 195 16.29 -9.14 -7.74
C ASP A 195 16.85 -8.23 -6.64
N PHE A 196 16.45 -6.95 -6.65
CA PHE A 196 16.94 -5.97 -5.67
C PHE A 196 16.30 -6.14 -4.29
N PHE A 197 14.98 -6.27 -4.21
CA PHE A 197 14.25 -6.33 -2.95
C PHE A 197 14.05 -7.75 -2.40
N GLY A 198 14.15 -8.79 -3.23
CA GLY A 198 13.73 -10.14 -2.87
C GLY A 198 12.22 -10.26 -2.77
N THR A 199 11.73 -11.33 -2.17
CA THR A 199 10.30 -11.54 -1.96
C THR A 199 9.75 -10.53 -0.96
N GLN A 200 8.80 -9.72 -1.40
CA GLN A 200 8.08 -8.74 -0.58
C GLN A 200 6.60 -9.11 -0.53
N PRO A 201 6.01 -9.24 0.67
CA PRO A 201 4.58 -9.51 0.79
C PRO A 201 3.71 -8.29 0.48
N GLN A 202 4.28 -7.08 0.52
CA GLN A 202 3.57 -5.81 0.29
C GLN A 202 4.48 -4.87 -0.51
N ASP A 203 4.44 -4.99 -1.83
CA ASP A 203 5.24 -4.23 -2.77
C ASP A 203 4.53 -2.98 -3.32
N GLU A 204 3.38 -2.64 -2.77
CA GLU A 204 2.57 -1.50 -3.22
C GLU A 204 3.21 -0.15 -2.91
N HIS A 205 3.95 -0.07 -1.79
CA HIS A 205 4.48 1.20 -1.31
C HIS A 205 5.73 0.99 -0.44
N PRO A 206 6.77 1.85 -0.53
CA PRO A 206 7.97 1.72 0.29
C PRO A 206 7.69 1.88 1.79
N HIS A 207 6.60 2.53 2.23
CA HIS A 207 6.17 2.53 3.63
C HIS A 207 5.86 1.12 4.11
N GLU A 208 5.03 0.38 3.38
CA GLU A 208 4.68 -1.01 3.70
C GLU A 208 5.90 -1.92 3.69
N MET A 209 6.75 -1.78 2.65
CA MET A 209 7.98 -2.55 2.54
C MET A 209 8.90 -2.33 3.73
N ALA A 210 9.09 -1.07 4.16
CA ALA A 210 9.92 -0.75 5.32
C ALA A 210 9.34 -1.31 6.61
N ALA A 211 8.04 -1.19 6.82
CA ALA A 211 7.35 -1.75 7.98
C ALA A 211 7.48 -3.28 8.03
N GLN A 212 7.32 -3.97 6.90
CA GLN A 212 7.52 -5.42 6.80
C GLN A 212 8.99 -5.83 7.05
N MET A 213 9.94 -5.10 6.47
CA MET A 213 11.37 -5.40 6.68
C MET A 213 11.77 -5.27 8.16
N ILE A 214 11.30 -4.23 8.84
CA ILE A 214 11.66 -3.95 10.23
C ILE A 214 10.91 -4.88 11.19
N ALA A 215 9.60 -5.06 11.01
CA ALA A 215 8.77 -5.84 11.94
C ALA A 215 8.93 -7.36 11.75
N ASN A 216 9.04 -7.84 10.51
CA ASN A 216 8.99 -9.25 10.15
C ASN A 216 10.29 -9.79 9.57
N GLY A 217 11.26 -8.95 9.29
CA GLY A 217 12.49 -9.37 8.63
C GLY A 217 12.31 -9.80 7.16
N ALA A 218 11.27 -9.30 6.48
CA ALA A 218 11.00 -9.60 5.07
C ALA A 218 12.09 -9.07 4.13
N GLY A 219 12.11 -9.60 2.90
CA GLY A 219 12.91 -9.09 1.80
C GLY A 219 14.41 -9.37 1.85
N ASN A 220 15.15 -8.65 1.02
CA ASN A 220 16.59 -8.80 0.88
C ASN A 220 17.33 -8.47 2.18
N LYS A 221 18.10 -9.41 2.70
CA LYS A 221 18.84 -9.30 3.97
C LYS A 221 19.75 -8.06 4.01
N ASN A 222 20.52 -7.81 2.97
CA ASN A 222 21.47 -6.70 2.94
C ASN A 222 20.77 -5.33 2.94
N LEU A 223 19.62 -5.22 2.25
CA LEU A 223 18.83 -4.00 2.27
C LEU A 223 18.19 -3.77 3.63
N ARG A 224 17.70 -4.85 4.24
CA ARG A 224 17.13 -4.80 5.59
C ARG A 224 18.16 -4.37 6.63
N GLU A 225 19.37 -4.92 6.60
CA GLU A 225 20.45 -4.54 7.52
C GLU A 225 20.83 -3.07 7.37
N LYS A 226 20.92 -2.56 6.13
CA LYS A 226 21.13 -1.12 5.88
C LYS A 226 19.99 -0.27 6.44
N LEU A 227 18.75 -0.67 6.19
CA LEU A 227 17.57 0.04 6.73
C LEU A 227 17.58 0.02 8.25
N MET A 228 17.82 -1.14 8.88
CA MET A 228 17.90 -1.28 10.33
C MET A 228 18.99 -0.40 10.92
N THR A 229 20.18 -0.33 10.30
CA THR A 229 21.28 0.53 10.76
C THR A 229 20.88 2.00 10.84
N VAL A 230 20.24 2.54 9.78
CA VAL A 230 19.80 3.95 9.78
C VAL A 230 18.61 4.15 10.71
N TYR A 231 17.70 3.19 10.79
CA TYR A 231 16.54 3.21 11.65
C TYR A 231 16.94 3.27 13.14
N GLU A 232 17.77 2.33 13.60
CA GLU A 232 18.23 2.27 14.99
C GLU A 232 19.04 3.51 15.35
N LYS A 233 19.97 3.91 14.49
CA LYS A 233 20.79 5.11 14.72
C LYS A 233 19.93 6.36 14.88
N HIS A 234 18.82 6.47 14.15
CA HIS A 234 18.00 7.68 14.15
C HIS A 234 16.92 7.68 15.23
N PHE A 235 16.29 6.54 15.46
CA PHE A 235 15.10 6.47 16.31
C PHE A 235 15.34 5.87 17.69
N TYR A 236 16.36 5.03 17.89
CA TYR A 236 16.57 4.45 19.23
C TYR A 236 17.16 5.45 20.21
N ARG A 237 16.59 5.50 21.41
CA ARG A 237 17.00 6.42 22.49
C ARG A 237 18.46 6.24 22.92
N SER A 238 18.92 4.99 23.01
CA SER A 238 20.30 4.65 23.39
C SER A 238 21.39 5.25 22.48
N ASN A 239 21.00 5.73 21.30
CA ASN A 239 21.93 6.30 20.32
C ASN A 239 21.86 7.83 20.26
N ARG A 240 21.14 8.49 21.18
CA ARG A 240 20.94 9.96 21.19
C ARG A 240 21.66 10.67 22.34
N GLU A 241 22.46 9.94 23.16
CA GLU A 241 23.28 10.50 24.25
C GLU A 241 24.65 10.93 23.74
#